data_481cfc1f5645226ee81141f22d5bb245
#
_entry.id   481cfc1f5645226ee81141f22d5bb245
#
_cell.length_a   1.000
_cell.length_b   1.000
_cell.length_c   1.000
_cell.angle_alpha   90.00
_cell.angle_beta   90.00
_cell.angle_gamma   90.00
#
_symmetry.space_group_name_H-M   'P 1'
#
loop_
_entity.id
_entity.type
_entity.pdbx_description
1 polymer ?
#
loop_
_entity_poly.entity_id
_entity_poly.type
_entity_poly.pdbx_seq_one_letter_code
_entity_poly.pdbx_strand_id
1 'polypeptide(L)'
;MRHTAFFAARESAMPNDALCRQLAQRVITLMREPQKPLCAVENVRLIYAEEPLPRTPMLYPAGIVILFQGHKTGYLGSTVFRYDATKYLMLTVTLPVECETDATPQQPLAGMSLTVDPASLQDLLLSIGDDEQFQPQPQTSGIHSAFLSEEMLCAAERLLDVMDKPRDARVLGPQLVREIIYYVLTGPIGGALLSLVNRQTQFSQVARALRRIENHFAESLSVEMLAAEVNMSVSAFHHNFKAVTQTSPLQYLK
;
A
#
# COMPACT_ATOMS: atom_id res chain seq x y z
N MET A 1 -16.48 18.70 -17.21
CA MET A 1 -15.82 19.60 -16.23
C MET A 1 -14.89 18.77 -15.38
N ARG A 2 -13.61 19.09 -15.35
CA ARG A 2 -12.50 18.29 -14.86
C ARG A 2 -12.46 18.31 -13.34
N HIS A 3 -12.54 17.16 -12.66
CA HIS A 3 -12.16 17.03 -11.27
C HIS A 3 -10.62 16.93 -11.16
N THR A 4 -9.97 18.07 -11.33
CA THR A 4 -8.55 18.25 -10.97
C THR A 4 -8.54 19.02 -9.65
N ALA A 5 -8.76 18.33 -8.57
CA ALA A 5 -8.63 18.97 -7.26
C ALA A 5 -8.39 17.89 -6.20
N PHE A 6 -7.12 17.55 -6.01
CA PHE A 6 -6.64 17.06 -4.71
C PHE A 6 -5.11 16.94 -4.78
N PHE A 7 -4.38 17.98 -4.48
CA PHE A 7 -2.94 17.99 -4.18
C PHE A 7 -2.27 19.29 -4.64
N ALA A 8 -2.79 20.44 -4.21
CA ALA A 8 -2.00 21.68 -4.28
C ALA A 8 -1.30 21.88 -2.93
N ALA A 9 0.01 21.85 -2.99
CA ALA A 9 0.93 21.92 -1.88
C ALA A 9 0.97 23.29 -1.20
N ARG A 10 1.25 23.27 0.11
CA ARG A 10 1.96 24.36 0.80
C ARG A 10 3.37 23.83 1.11
N GLU A 11 4.38 24.46 0.53
CA GLU A 11 5.77 24.38 0.98
C GLU A 11 5.87 25.12 2.34
N SER A 12 5.80 24.35 3.41
CA SER A 12 6.35 24.73 4.70
C SER A 12 7.20 23.53 5.12
N ALA A 13 8.43 23.76 5.58
CA ALA A 13 9.32 22.72 6.09
C ALA A 13 8.53 21.80 7.01
N MET A 14 8.42 20.51 6.62
CA MET A 14 7.61 19.55 7.35
C MET A 14 8.36 19.14 8.61
N PRO A 15 7.68 18.96 9.76
CA PRO A 15 8.32 18.57 11.02
C PRO A 15 9.24 17.33 10.91
N ASN A 16 9.01 16.51 9.88
CA ASN A 16 9.64 15.19 9.70
C ASN A 16 10.77 15.14 8.64
N ASP A 17 11.16 16.27 8.03
CA ASP A 17 12.15 16.27 6.94
C ASP A 17 13.53 15.68 7.32
N ALA A 18 13.99 15.92 8.55
CA ALA A 18 15.26 15.38 9.00
C ALA A 18 15.22 13.86 9.13
N LEU A 19 14.16 13.32 9.73
CA LEU A 19 13.96 11.88 9.91
C LEU A 19 13.75 11.19 8.57
N CYS A 20 12.95 11.77 7.66
CA CYS A 20 12.78 11.23 6.30
C CYS A 20 14.12 11.13 5.56
N ARG A 21 14.99 12.16 5.63
CA ARG A 21 16.32 12.09 5.01
C ARG A 21 17.20 11.00 5.63
N GLN A 22 17.14 10.83 6.94
CA GLN A 22 17.88 9.76 7.64
C GLN A 22 17.41 8.37 7.18
N LEU A 23 16.10 8.15 7.11
CA LEU A 23 15.49 6.91 6.64
C LEU A 23 15.82 6.64 5.16
N ALA A 24 15.75 7.66 4.32
CA ALA A 24 16.14 7.55 2.91
C ALA A 24 17.62 7.11 2.79
N GLN A 25 18.52 7.75 3.54
CA GLN A 25 19.93 7.37 3.54
C GLN A 25 20.15 5.93 4.03
N ARG A 26 19.36 5.48 5.02
CA ARG A 26 19.43 4.09 5.51
C ARG A 26 18.99 3.10 4.43
N VAL A 27 17.88 3.36 3.70
CA VAL A 27 17.43 2.53 2.57
C VAL A 27 18.51 2.50 1.48
N ILE A 28 19.05 3.65 1.10
CA ILE A 28 20.10 3.76 0.07
C ILE A 28 21.32 2.91 0.46
N THR A 29 21.78 3.02 1.72
CA THR A 29 22.91 2.23 2.21
C THR A 29 22.62 0.73 2.15
N LEU A 30 21.44 0.28 2.61
CA LEU A 30 21.03 -1.12 2.58
C LEU A 30 20.97 -1.68 1.15
N MET A 31 20.55 -0.85 0.18
CA MET A 31 20.38 -1.28 -1.21
C MET A 31 21.69 -1.21 -2.04
N ARG A 32 22.62 -0.34 -1.67
CA ARG A 32 23.94 -0.20 -2.35
C ARG A 32 25.02 -1.14 -1.82
N GLU A 33 24.85 -1.71 -0.64
CA GLU A 33 25.82 -2.63 -0.03
C GLU A 33 25.41 -4.10 -0.22
N PRO A 34 25.72 -4.74 -1.36
CA PRO A 34 25.31 -6.12 -1.64
C PRO A 34 26.07 -7.16 -0.79
N GLN A 35 27.04 -6.75 0.00
CA GLN A 35 27.87 -7.65 0.83
C GLN A 35 27.15 -8.13 2.09
N LYS A 36 26.08 -7.46 2.52
CA LYS A 36 25.21 -7.93 3.60
C LYS A 36 23.88 -8.32 2.99
N PRO A 37 23.53 -9.60 2.97
CA PRO A 37 22.21 -10.01 2.51
C PRO A 37 21.17 -9.32 3.40
N LEU A 38 20.27 -8.57 2.77
CA LEU A 38 19.08 -8.05 3.42
C LEU A 38 18.30 -9.23 4.01
N CYS A 39 18.10 -9.18 5.32
CA CYS A 39 17.26 -10.16 5.97
C CYS A 39 15.81 -9.86 5.63
N ALA A 40 15.17 -10.82 4.98
CA ALA A 40 13.75 -10.70 4.67
C ALA A 40 12.96 -10.59 5.98
N VAL A 41 12.34 -9.44 6.18
CA VAL A 41 11.21 -9.32 7.09
C VAL A 41 9.97 -9.62 6.25
N GLU A 42 9.19 -10.60 6.69
CA GLU A 42 8.00 -11.01 5.96
C GLU A 42 7.08 -9.81 5.68
N ASN A 43 6.53 -9.76 4.49
CA ASN A 43 5.63 -8.69 4.04
C ASN A 43 6.28 -7.30 3.89
N VAL A 44 7.61 -7.16 3.97
CA VAL A 44 8.34 -5.90 3.78
C VAL A 44 9.22 -5.97 2.54
N ARG A 45 9.16 -4.92 1.72
CA ARG A 45 10.06 -4.71 0.58
C ARG A 45 10.61 -3.30 0.61
N LEU A 46 11.90 -3.14 0.37
CA LEU A 46 12.49 -1.81 0.14
C LEU A 46 12.21 -1.35 -1.28
N ILE A 47 11.95 -0.06 -1.42
CA ILE A 47 11.75 0.63 -2.70
C ILE A 47 13.00 1.47 -2.95
N TYR A 48 13.66 1.22 -4.08
CA TYR A 48 14.87 1.94 -4.45
C TYR A 48 14.99 2.03 -5.97
N ALA A 49 15.31 3.23 -6.47
CA ALA A 49 15.65 3.46 -7.86
C ALA A 49 16.61 4.65 -7.99
N GLU A 50 17.60 4.54 -8.87
CA GLU A 50 18.57 5.61 -9.22
C GLU A 50 18.35 6.17 -10.62
N GLU A 51 17.49 5.53 -11.38
CA GLU A 51 17.18 5.91 -12.75
C GLU A 51 15.69 6.22 -12.89
N PRO A 52 15.32 7.13 -13.79
CA PRO A 52 13.92 7.39 -14.07
C PRO A 52 13.28 6.15 -14.69
N LEU A 53 12.09 5.82 -14.23
CA LEU A 53 11.28 4.77 -14.81
C LEU A 53 10.09 5.42 -15.53
N PRO A 54 9.97 5.22 -16.86
CA PRO A 54 8.83 5.74 -17.60
C PRO A 54 7.54 5.07 -17.13
N ARG A 55 6.42 5.65 -17.47
CA ARG A 55 5.11 5.10 -17.15
C ARG A 55 5.00 3.62 -17.52
N THR A 56 5.00 2.77 -16.52
CA THR A 56 5.09 1.32 -16.63
C THR A 56 3.98 0.65 -15.83
N PRO A 57 3.28 -0.35 -16.39
CA PRO A 57 2.29 -1.12 -15.65
C PRO A 57 2.93 -1.87 -14.47
N MET A 58 2.33 -1.74 -13.31
CA MET A 58 2.75 -2.40 -12.08
C MET A 58 1.54 -2.94 -11.32
N LEU A 59 1.70 -4.11 -10.72
CA LEU A 59 0.69 -4.65 -9.81
C LEU A 59 1.08 -4.25 -8.37
N TYR A 60 0.25 -3.42 -7.77
CA TYR A 60 0.42 -2.99 -6.38
C TYR A 60 -0.42 -3.88 -5.46
N PRO A 61 0.19 -4.71 -4.62
CA PRO A 61 -0.56 -5.52 -3.66
C PRO A 61 -1.27 -4.65 -2.61
N ALA A 62 -2.30 -5.20 -2.00
CA ALA A 62 -2.92 -4.58 -0.83
C ALA A 62 -1.87 -4.36 0.26
N GLY A 63 -1.77 -3.13 0.76
CA GLY A 63 -0.71 -2.79 1.71
C GLY A 63 -0.46 -1.29 1.83
N ILE A 64 0.68 -0.96 2.43
CA ILE A 64 1.10 0.39 2.75
C ILE A 64 2.39 0.69 1.98
N VAL A 65 2.46 1.86 1.36
CA VAL A 65 3.66 2.36 0.68
C VAL A 65 4.10 3.65 1.37
N ILE A 66 5.35 3.70 1.79
CA ILE A 66 5.98 4.85 2.43
C ILE A 66 7.21 5.23 1.61
N LEU A 67 7.27 6.45 1.11
CA LEU A 67 8.48 7.02 0.53
C LEU A 67 9.15 7.91 1.57
N PHE A 68 10.48 7.84 1.64
CA PHE A 68 11.31 8.70 2.48
C PHE A 68 12.02 9.76 1.66
N GLN A 69 12.22 9.50 0.35
CA GLN A 69 12.82 10.42 -0.61
C GLN A 69 12.28 10.17 -2.02
N GLY A 70 12.17 11.25 -2.79
CA GLY A 70 11.66 11.21 -4.14
C GLY A 70 10.14 11.19 -4.20
N HIS A 71 9.62 10.95 -5.38
CA HIS A 71 8.18 10.84 -5.60
C HIS A 71 7.88 9.88 -6.74
N LYS A 72 6.63 9.41 -6.76
CA LYS A 72 6.08 8.63 -7.89
C LYS A 72 4.75 9.23 -8.31
N THR A 73 4.48 9.13 -9.60
CA THR A 73 3.17 9.44 -10.17
C THR A 73 2.49 8.13 -10.54
N GLY A 74 1.32 7.89 -9.98
CA GLY A 74 0.49 6.72 -10.27
C GLY A 74 -0.70 7.09 -11.13
N TYR A 75 -1.07 6.17 -12.02
CA TYR A 75 -2.21 6.30 -12.93
C TYR A 75 -3.10 5.08 -12.74
N LEU A 76 -4.33 5.31 -12.29
CA LEU A 76 -5.35 4.29 -12.10
C LEU A 76 -6.61 4.67 -12.90
N GLY A 77 -6.76 4.08 -14.08
CA GLY A 77 -7.79 4.51 -15.03
C GLY A 77 -7.63 5.97 -15.43
N SER A 78 -8.63 6.81 -15.13
CA SER A 78 -8.58 8.25 -15.36
C SER A 78 -8.03 9.06 -14.18
N THR A 79 -7.75 8.40 -13.06
CA THR A 79 -7.25 9.04 -11.83
C THR A 79 -5.73 9.08 -11.85
N VAL A 80 -5.17 10.29 -11.67
CA VAL A 80 -3.73 10.51 -11.51
C VAL A 80 -3.48 10.92 -10.07
N PHE A 81 -2.54 10.27 -9.41
CA PHE A 81 -2.13 10.60 -8.05
C PHE A 81 -0.62 10.64 -7.93
N ARG A 82 -0.13 11.60 -7.17
CA ARG A 82 1.28 11.74 -6.84
C ARG A 82 1.48 11.52 -5.36
N TYR A 83 2.48 10.77 -4.99
CA TYR A 83 2.86 10.52 -3.61
C TYR A 83 4.37 10.63 -3.43
N ASP A 84 4.76 11.12 -2.26
CA ASP A 84 6.11 11.52 -1.91
C ASP A 84 6.37 11.25 -0.41
N ALA A 85 7.46 11.78 0.12
CA ALA A 85 7.86 11.63 1.52
C ALA A 85 6.93 12.32 2.55
N THR A 86 5.86 12.97 2.14
CA THR A 86 4.93 13.63 3.08
C THR A 86 3.76 12.76 3.49
N LYS A 87 3.41 11.76 2.66
CA LYS A 87 2.23 10.92 2.84
C LYS A 87 2.54 9.46 2.58
N TYR A 88 1.90 8.59 3.35
CA TYR A 88 1.84 7.19 2.98
C TYR A 88 0.64 6.92 2.07
N LEU A 89 0.79 5.93 1.21
CA LEU A 89 -0.25 5.40 0.37
C LEU A 89 -0.73 4.08 0.96
N MET A 90 -2.05 3.89 1.04
CA MET A 90 -2.65 2.63 1.45
C MET A 90 -3.52 2.08 0.33
N LEU A 91 -3.27 0.83 -0.03
CA LEU A 91 -4.07 0.06 -0.97
C LEU A 91 -4.85 -1.00 -0.20
N THR A 92 -6.15 -1.02 -0.35
CA THR A 92 -7.04 -1.97 0.31
C THR A 92 -7.37 -3.18 -0.55
N VAL A 93 -6.94 -3.16 -1.80
CA VAL A 93 -6.98 -4.26 -2.76
C VAL A 93 -5.75 -4.18 -3.64
N THR A 94 -5.39 -5.29 -4.29
CA THR A 94 -4.36 -5.27 -5.34
C THR A 94 -4.87 -4.52 -6.56
N LEU A 95 -4.10 -3.55 -7.03
CA LEU A 95 -4.48 -2.67 -8.14
C LEU A 95 -3.44 -2.70 -9.26
N PRO A 96 -3.89 -2.79 -10.53
CA PRO A 96 -3.04 -2.56 -11.69
C PRO A 96 -2.87 -1.05 -11.87
N VAL A 97 -1.77 -0.53 -11.41
CA VAL A 97 -1.43 0.89 -11.49
C VAL A 97 -0.29 1.06 -12.48
N GLU A 98 -0.39 2.00 -13.39
CA GLU A 98 0.80 2.42 -14.12
C GLU A 98 1.54 3.45 -13.28
N CYS A 99 2.84 3.30 -13.15
CA CYS A 99 3.67 4.19 -12.34
C CYS A 99 4.82 4.78 -13.13
N GLU A 100 5.07 6.04 -12.86
CA GLU A 100 6.22 6.79 -13.32
C GLU A 100 7.07 7.19 -12.12
N THR A 101 8.38 7.03 -12.24
CA THR A 101 9.34 7.39 -11.18
C THR A 101 10.34 8.38 -11.76
N ASP A 102 10.53 9.47 -11.04
CA ASP A 102 11.55 10.46 -11.35
C ASP A 102 12.68 10.31 -10.32
N ALA A 103 13.74 9.61 -10.70
CA ALA A 103 14.88 9.33 -9.84
C ALA A 103 16.19 9.56 -10.60
N THR A 104 17.22 9.97 -9.86
CA THR A 104 18.60 10.12 -10.37
C THR A 104 19.58 9.56 -9.36
N PRO A 105 20.84 9.25 -9.73
CA PRO A 105 21.86 8.82 -8.78
C PRO A 105 22.12 9.82 -7.64
N GLN A 106 21.88 11.11 -7.87
CA GLN A 106 22.03 12.18 -6.88
C GLN A 106 20.79 12.32 -5.98
N GLN A 107 19.62 12.00 -6.53
CA GLN A 107 18.35 12.02 -5.81
C GLN A 107 17.58 10.72 -6.10
N PRO A 108 18.03 9.60 -5.52
CA PRO A 108 17.36 8.32 -5.72
C PRO A 108 15.98 8.29 -5.06
N LEU A 109 15.09 7.50 -5.60
CA LEU A 109 13.87 7.12 -4.91
C LEU A 109 14.22 6.15 -3.78
N ALA A 110 13.73 6.42 -2.57
CA ALA A 110 13.94 5.56 -1.41
C ALA A 110 12.68 5.45 -0.56
N GLY A 111 12.32 4.23 -0.18
CA GLY A 111 11.12 3.97 0.63
C GLY A 111 10.96 2.50 0.98
N MET A 112 9.77 2.15 1.45
CA MET A 112 9.39 0.77 1.73
C MET A 112 7.93 0.51 1.37
N SER A 113 7.59 -0.75 1.16
CA SER A 113 6.22 -1.22 1.09
C SER A 113 5.99 -2.36 2.06
N LEU A 114 4.81 -2.38 2.66
CA LEU A 114 4.37 -3.41 3.59
C LEU A 114 3.08 -4.01 3.04
N THR A 115 3.06 -5.32 2.82
CA THR A 115 1.83 -6.04 2.51
C THR A 115 1.09 -6.29 3.81
N VAL A 116 -0.21 -5.96 3.86
CA VAL A 116 -1.04 -6.20 5.04
C VAL A 116 -1.71 -7.56 4.93
N ASP A 117 -1.30 -8.49 5.79
CA ASP A 117 -1.95 -9.78 5.92
C ASP A 117 -3.26 -9.65 6.71
N PRO A 118 -4.42 -10.10 6.16
CA PRO A 118 -5.71 -10.00 6.85
C PRO A 118 -5.76 -10.73 8.20
N ALA A 119 -5.04 -11.85 8.38
CA ALA A 119 -5.02 -12.57 9.66
C ALA A 119 -4.30 -11.75 10.72
N SER A 120 -3.12 -11.21 10.40
CA SER A 120 -2.36 -10.33 11.29
C SER A 120 -3.14 -9.06 11.68
N LEU A 121 -3.90 -8.49 10.73
CA LEU A 121 -4.79 -7.36 11.02
C LEU A 121 -5.93 -7.77 11.96
N GLN A 122 -6.52 -8.95 11.76
CA GLN A 122 -7.57 -9.46 12.63
C GLN A 122 -7.07 -9.69 14.06
N ASP A 123 -5.87 -10.26 14.23
CA ASP A 123 -5.23 -10.43 15.54
C ASP A 123 -4.92 -9.08 16.21
N LEU A 124 -4.57 -8.07 15.44
CA LEU A 124 -4.38 -6.72 15.95
C LEU A 124 -5.70 -6.14 16.49
N LEU A 125 -6.79 -6.28 15.71
CA LEU A 125 -8.12 -5.82 16.13
C LEU A 125 -8.60 -6.51 17.39
N LEU A 126 -8.42 -7.82 17.52
CA LEU A 126 -8.74 -8.57 18.74
C LEU A 126 -7.94 -8.06 19.96
N SER A 127 -6.71 -7.61 19.76
CA SER A 127 -5.86 -7.07 20.83
C SER A 127 -6.30 -5.67 21.28
N ILE A 128 -6.92 -4.88 20.39
CA ILE A 128 -7.46 -3.56 20.70
C ILE A 128 -8.79 -3.67 21.46
N GLY A 129 -9.58 -4.71 21.16
CA GLY A 129 -10.92 -4.92 21.75
C GLY A 129 -12.00 -4.09 21.05
N ASP A 130 -13.17 -4.02 21.68
CA ASP A 130 -14.33 -3.27 21.17
C ASP A 130 -14.16 -1.76 21.44
N ASP A 131 -13.39 -1.09 20.62
CA ASP A 131 -13.28 0.37 20.64
C ASP A 131 -14.17 0.96 19.54
N GLU A 132 -15.15 1.79 19.94
CA GLU A 132 -16.10 2.45 19.02
C GLU A 132 -15.41 3.34 17.96
N GLN A 133 -14.15 3.72 18.16
CA GLN A 133 -13.37 4.51 17.20
C GLN A 133 -13.03 3.73 15.93
N PHE A 134 -13.05 2.39 15.98
CA PHE A 134 -12.72 1.52 14.85
C PHE A 134 -13.96 1.05 14.10
N GLN A 135 -14.74 1.99 13.57
CA GLN A 135 -15.91 1.67 12.73
C GLN A 135 -15.50 1.57 11.26
N PRO A 136 -15.89 0.48 10.55
CA PRO A 136 -15.69 0.41 9.10
C PRO A 136 -16.44 1.55 8.42
N GLN A 137 -15.73 2.35 7.63
CA GLN A 137 -16.38 3.37 6.83
C GLN A 137 -16.68 2.81 5.43
N PRO A 138 -17.79 3.25 4.78
CA PRO A 138 -18.08 2.87 3.41
C PRO A 138 -16.91 3.23 2.49
N GLN A 139 -16.33 2.22 1.84
CA GLN A 139 -15.20 2.41 0.93
C GLN A 139 -15.69 2.42 -0.52
N THR A 140 -15.32 3.44 -1.25
CA THR A 140 -15.60 3.58 -2.70
C THR A 140 -14.34 3.51 -3.55
N SER A 141 -13.15 3.51 -2.93
CA SER A 141 -11.86 3.47 -3.61
C SER A 141 -10.97 2.40 -3.00
N GLY A 142 -10.15 1.77 -3.83
CA GLY A 142 -9.11 0.82 -3.39
C GLY A 142 -7.80 1.50 -2.98
N ILE A 143 -7.70 2.84 -3.09
CA ILE A 143 -6.48 3.59 -2.80
C ILE A 143 -6.78 4.82 -1.93
N HIS A 144 -5.98 5.00 -0.89
CA HIS A 144 -6.10 6.07 0.09
C HIS A 144 -4.74 6.66 0.43
N SER A 145 -4.69 7.88 0.94
CA SER A 145 -3.45 8.49 1.44
C SER A 145 -3.69 9.35 2.66
N ALA A 146 -2.72 9.37 3.57
CA ALA A 146 -2.71 10.26 4.72
C ALA A 146 -1.27 10.73 5.01
N PHE A 147 -1.14 11.79 5.79
CA PHE A 147 0.18 12.29 6.19
C PHE A 147 0.91 11.29 7.08
N LEU A 148 2.21 11.20 6.90
CA LEU A 148 3.09 10.42 7.76
C LEU A 148 3.16 11.07 9.15
N SER A 149 2.90 10.29 10.19
CA SER A 149 3.14 10.73 11.56
C SER A 149 4.57 10.45 11.99
N GLU A 150 5.05 11.15 13.02
CA GLU A 150 6.38 10.94 13.57
C GLU A 150 6.51 9.53 14.15
N GLU A 151 5.48 9.03 14.82
CA GLU A 151 5.46 7.68 15.40
C GLU A 151 5.61 6.60 14.33
N MET A 152 4.94 6.78 13.18
CA MET A 152 5.06 5.86 12.05
C MET A 152 6.47 5.88 11.46
N LEU A 153 7.10 7.05 11.35
CA LEU A 153 8.48 7.18 10.87
C LEU A 153 9.48 6.56 11.86
N CYS A 154 9.29 6.76 13.17
CA CYS A 154 10.10 6.11 14.21
C CYS A 154 9.96 4.58 14.19
N ALA A 155 8.77 4.05 13.91
CA ALA A 155 8.56 2.62 13.74
C ALA A 155 9.27 2.09 12.47
N ALA A 156 9.21 2.86 11.38
CA ALA A 156 9.92 2.56 10.14
C ALA A 156 11.45 2.57 10.33
N GLU A 157 11.99 3.49 11.12
CA GLU A 157 13.42 3.55 11.48
C GLU A 157 13.86 2.27 12.17
N ARG A 158 13.16 1.87 13.23
CA ARG A 158 13.45 0.62 13.94
C ARG A 158 13.36 -0.61 13.04
N LEU A 159 12.39 -0.62 12.11
CA LEU A 159 12.26 -1.71 11.13
C LEU A 159 13.47 -1.77 10.19
N LEU A 160 13.93 -0.64 9.66
CA LEU A 160 15.13 -0.57 8.82
C LEU A 160 16.40 -1.00 9.58
N ASP A 161 16.48 -0.68 10.88
CA ASP A 161 17.64 -1.01 11.72
C ASP A 161 17.80 -2.50 12.03
N VAL A 162 16.74 -3.29 11.90
CA VAL A 162 16.82 -4.74 12.08
C VAL A 162 17.07 -5.49 10.77
N MET A 163 16.87 -4.86 9.60
CA MET A 163 16.90 -5.56 8.30
C MET A 163 18.28 -6.07 7.88
N ASP A 164 19.37 -5.61 8.47
CA ASP A 164 20.71 -6.16 8.27
C ASP A 164 21.18 -7.08 9.41
N LYS A 165 20.30 -7.41 10.36
CA LYS A 165 20.54 -8.25 11.54
C LYS A 165 19.63 -9.47 11.52
N PRO A 166 20.09 -10.63 11.07
CA PRO A 166 19.23 -11.81 10.81
C PRO A 166 18.37 -12.26 11.97
N ARG A 167 18.93 -12.20 13.18
CA ARG A 167 18.22 -12.57 14.41
C ARG A 167 17.13 -11.57 14.75
N ASP A 168 17.46 -10.28 14.71
CA ASP A 168 16.56 -9.19 15.06
C ASP A 168 15.44 -9.05 14.02
N ALA A 169 15.76 -9.17 12.74
CA ALA A 169 14.77 -9.15 11.65
C ALA A 169 13.70 -10.24 11.84
N ARG A 170 14.12 -11.46 12.24
CA ARG A 170 13.21 -12.59 12.47
C ARG A 170 12.33 -12.39 13.71
N VAL A 171 12.87 -11.83 14.79
CA VAL A 171 12.17 -11.73 16.08
C VAL A 171 11.40 -10.42 16.21
N LEU A 172 12.03 -9.30 15.86
CA LEU A 172 11.46 -7.96 16.05
C LEU A 172 10.71 -7.47 14.80
N GLY A 173 11.14 -7.90 13.61
CA GLY A 173 10.55 -7.46 12.34
C GLY A 173 9.02 -7.56 12.29
N PRO A 174 8.40 -8.72 12.59
CA PRO A 174 6.94 -8.85 12.59
C PRO A 174 6.24 -7.90 13.57
N GLN A 175 6.87 -7.61 14.72
CA GLN A 175 6.29 -6.71 15.73
C GLN A 175 6.34 -5.25 15.25
N LEU A 176 7.42 -4.85 14.59
CA LEU A 176 7.58 -3.51 14.02
C LEU A 176 6.65 -3.29 12.82
N VAL A 177 6.43 -4.30 12.00
CA VAL A 177 5.38 -4.27 10.96
C VAL A 177 4.00 -4.09 11.58
N ARG A 178 3.69 -4.84 12.64
CA ARG A 178 2.43 -4.73 13.39
C ARG A 178 2.26 -3.32 13.99
N GLU A 179 3.32 -2.71 14.48
CA GLU A 179 3.32 -1.34 15.02
C GLU A 179 2.97 -0.32 13.91
N ILE A 180 3.57 -0.42 12.72
CA ILE A 180 3.24 0.46 11.59
C ILE A 180 1.76 0.28 11.19
N ILE A 181 1.27 -0.96 11.11
CA ILE A 181 -0.14 -1.24 10.81
C ILE A 181 -1.06 -0.62 11.87
N TYR A 182 -0.67 -0.67 13.14
CA TYR A 182 -1.41 -0.05 14.25
C TYR A 182 -1.53 1.47 14.06
N TYR A 183 -0.45 2.17 13.69
CA TYR A 183 -0.52 3.62 13.42
C TYR A 183 -1.37 3.97 12.19
N VAL A 184 -1.41 3.13 11.17
CA VAL A 184 -2.36 3.30 10.06
C VAL A 184 -3.78 3.09 10.52
N LEU A 185 -4.03 2.06 11.34
CA LEU A 185 -5.36 1.70 11.84
C LEU A 185 -5.94 2.80 12.75
N THR A 186 -5.11 3.39 13.60
CA THR A 186 -5.50 4.49 14.51
C THR A 186 -5.46 5.85 13.85
N GLY A 187 -4.95 5.93 12.63
CA GLY A 187 -4.82 7.17 11.85
C GLY A 187 -6.09 7.54 11.06
N PRO A 188 -6.02 8.65 10.28
CA PRO A 188 -7.18 9.23 9.59
C PRO A 188 -7.87 8.32 8.58
N ILE A 189 -7.17 7.30 8.05
CA ILE A 189 -7.69 6.36 7.04
C ILE A 189 -7.80 4.93 7.57
N GLY A 190 -7.76 4.74 8.90
CA GLY A 190 -7.85 3.42 9.54
C GLY A 190 -9.14 2.67 9.21
N GLY A 191 -10.26 3.37 9.09
CA GLY A 191 -11.54 2.78 8.66
C GLY A 191 -11.47 2.09 7.28
N ALA A 192 -10.60 2.56 6.38
CA ALA A 192 -10.37 1.91 5.10
C ALA A 192 -9.60 0.58 5.27
N LEU A 193 -8.64 0.51 6.21
CA LEU A 193 -7.90 -0.71 6.52
C LEU A 193 -8.81 -1.84 7.02
N LEU A 194 -9.87 -1.51 7.78
CA LEU A 194 -10.87 -2.47 8.25
C LEU A 194 -11.61 -3.19 7.11
N SER A 195 -11.67 -2.60 5.92
CA SER A 195 -12.30 -3.24 4.75
C SER A 195 -11.60 -4.55 4.34
N LEU A 196 -10.32 -4.73 4.69
CA LEU A 196 -9.56 -5.96 4.40
C LEU A 196 -10.07 -7.18 5.18
N VAL A 197 -10.66 -6.97 6.36
CA VAL A 197 -11.17 -8.04 7.26
C VAL A 197 -12.69 -8.12 7.27
N ASN A 198 -13.40 -7.07 6.87
CA ASN A 198 -14.85 -7.06 6.84
C ASN A 198 -15.37 -7.78 5.59
N ARG A 199 -15.88 -9.03 5.77
CA ARG A 199 -16.30 -9.91 4.67
C ARG A 199 -17.68 -9.59 4.08
N GLN A 200 -18.43 -8.66 4.64
CA GLN A 200 -19.85 -8.43 4.29
C GLN A 200 -20.08 -7.25 3.34
N THR A 201 -19.08 -6.45 3.03
CA THR A 201 -19.24 -5.30 2.16
C THR A 201 -19.07 -5.67 0.69
N GLN A 202 -19.72 -4.92 -0.22
CA GLN A 202 -19.53 -5.06 -1.67
C GLN A 202 -18.04 -4.90 -2.04
N PHE A 203 -17.34 -4.04 -1.33
CA PHE A 203 -15.91 -3.84 -1.47
C PHE A 203 -15.12 -5.13 -1.16
N SER A 204 -15.42 -5.80 -0.05
CA SER A 204 -14.75 -7.05 0.33
C SER A 204 -15.06 -8.21 -0.63
N GLN A 205 -16.24 -8.20 -1.24
CA GLN A 205 -16.58 -9.17 -2.28
C GLN A 205 -15.71 -8.96 -3.53
N VAL A 206 -15.53 -7.71 -3.99
CA VAL A 206 -14.58 -7.38 -5.08
C VAL A 206 -13.15 -7.74 -4.70
N ALA A 207 -12.71 -7.45 -3.48
CA ALA A 207 -11.38 -7.82 -2.98
C ALA A 207 -11.15 -9.35 -3.00
N ARG A 208 -12.18 -10.15 -2.73
CA ARG A 208 -12.11 -11.62 -2.87
C ARG A 208 -11.93 -12.05 -4.33
N ALA A 209 -12.68 -11.45 -5.24
CA ALA A 209 -12.55 -11.75 -6.67
C ALA A 209 -11.14 -11.38 -7.18
N LEU A 210 -10.59 -10.24 -6.76
CA LEU A 210 -9.22 -9.84 -7.09
C LEU A 210 -8.19 -10.85 -6.58
N ARG A 211 -8.27 -11.28 -5.32
CA ARG A 211 -7.40 -12.33 -4.78
C ARG A 211 -7.55 -13.67 -5.52
N ARG A 212 -8.76 -14.02 -5.97
CA ARG A 212 -8.98 -15.22 -6.80
C ARG A 212 -8.23 -15.11 -8.12
N ILE A 213 -8.31 -13.95 -8.78
CA ILE A 213 -7.58 -13.70 -10.03
C ILE A 213 -6.08 -13.81 -9.80
N GLU A 214 -5.54 -13.18 -8.76
CA GLU A 214 -4.10 -13.20 -8.44
C GLU A 214 -3.55 -14.61 -8.18
N ASN A 215 -4.29 -15.40 -7.40
CA ASN A 215 -3.86 -16.75 -7.02
C ASN A 215 -4.03 -17.77 -8.13
N HIS A 216 -4.87 -17.49 -9.13
CA HIS A 216 -5.26 -18.43 -10.18
C HIS A 216 -5.20 -17.81 -11.58
N PHE A 217 -4.26 -16.89 -11.81
CA PHE A 217 -4.10 -16.19 -13.10
C PHE A 217 -3.83 -17.12 -14.30
N ALA A 218 -3.36 -18.35 -14.05
CA ALA A 218 -3.14 -19.35 -15.08
C ALA A 218 -4.41 -20.13 -15.47
N GLU A 219 -5.50 -19.97 -14.74
CA GLU A 219 -6.80 -20.58 -15.02
C GLU A 219 -7.63 -19.70 -15.95
N SER A 220 -8.53 -20.34 -16.74
CA SER A 220 -9.49 -19.60 -17.55
C SER A 220 -10.62 -19.06 -16.67
N LEU A 221 -10.41 -17.88 -16.10
CA LEU A 221 -11.41 -17.20 -15.28
C LEU A 221 -12.37 -16.39 -16.15
N SER A 222 -13.67 -16.54 -15.92
CA SER A 222 -14.70 -15.70 -16.56
C SER A 222 -15.32 -14.71 -15.56
N VAL A 223 -15.88 -13.63 -16.08
CA VAL A 223 -16.55 -12.61 -15.28
C VAL A 223 -17.76 -13.20 -14.56
N GLU A 224 -18.48 -14.11 -15.22
CA GLU A 224 -19.65 -14.81 -14.68
C GLU A 224 -19.26 -15.69 -13.49
N MET A 225 -18.16 -16.44 -13.62
CA MET A 225 -17.63 -17.27 -12.53
C MET A 225 -17.24 -16.43 -11.32
N LEU A 226 -16.50 -15.35 -11.54
CA LEU A 226 -16.07 -14.45 -10.47
C LEU A 226 -17.27 -13.79 -9.76
N ALA A 227 -18.26 -13.32 -10.51
CA ALA A 227 -19.46 -12.74 -9.96
C ALA A 227 -20.25 -13.75 -9.09
N ALA A 228 -20.41 -14.99 -9.58
CA ALA A 228 -21.08 -16.06 -8.84
C ALA A 228 -20.33 -16.42 -7.55
N GLU A 229 -18.99 -16.54 -7.60
CA GLU A 229 -18.15 -16.88 -6.44
C GLU A 229 -18.26 -15.85 -5.31
N VAL A 230 -18.48 -14.58 -5.66
CA VAL A 230 -18.65 -13.51 -4.68
C VAL A 230 -20.10 -13.16 -4.38
N ASN A 231 -21.06 -13.97 -4.86
CA ASN A 231 -22.51 -13.78 -4.67
C ASN A 231 -23.03 -12.44 -5.19
N MET A 232 -22.59 -12.04 -6.38
CA MET A 232 -23.06 -10.85 -7.09
C MET A 232 -23.72 -11.23 -8.42
N SER A 233 -24.70 -10.44 -8.87
CA SER A 233 -25.08 -10.47 -10.28
C SER A 233 -23.93 -9.94 -11.15
N VAL A 234 -23.83 -10.37 -12.39
CA VAL A 234 -22.78 -9.90 -13.33
C VAL A 234 -22.79 -8.37 -13.46
N SER A 235 -23.97 -7.75 -13.53
CA SER A 235 -24.09 -6.29 -13.60
C SER A 235 -23.58 -5.59 -12.35
N ALA A 236 -23.96 -6.08 -11.16
CA ALA A 236 -23.47 -5.53 -9.88
C ALA A 236 -21.96 -5.73 -9.74
N PHE A 237 -21.44 -6.89 -10.17
CA PHE A 237 -20.00 -7.16 -10.16
C PHE A 237 -19.24 -6.19 -11.06
N HIS A 238 -19.67 -5.97 -12.30
CA HIS A 238 -19.07 -4.99 -13.20
C HIS A 238 -19.04 -3.58 -12.59
N HIS A 239 -20.16 -3.14 -12.03
CA HIS A 239 -20.25 -1.81 -11.42
C HIS A 239 -19.30 -1.66 -10.22
N ASN A 240 -19.36 -2.58 -9.27
CA ASN A 240 -18.55 -2.52 -8.04
C ASN A 240 -17.06 -2.75 -8.33
N PHE A 241 -16.73 -3.68 -9.23
CA PHE A 241 -15.36 -3.93 -9.64
C PHE A 241 -14.73 -2.68 -10.26
N LYS A 242 -15.44 -2.02 -11.17
CA LYS A 242 -14.96 -0.76 -11.77
C LYS A 242 -14.87 0.38 -10.76
N ALA A 243 -15.78 0.47 -9.81
CA ALA A 243 -15.71 1.48 -8.75
C ALA A 243 -14.44 1.34 -7.90
N VAL A 244 -14.05 0.10 -7.57
CA VAL A 244 -12.88 -0.22 -6.74
C VAL A 244 -11.58 -0.12 -7.52
N THR A 245 -11.51 -0.70 -8.72
CA THR A 245 -10.28 -0.87 -9.49
C THR A 245 -10.07 0.18 -10.58
N GLN A 246 -11.09 1.00 -10.85
CA GLN A 246 -11.16 1.96 -11.97
C GLN A 246 -11.00 1.32 -13.36
N THR A 247 -11.01 -0.02 -13.45
CA THR A 247 -10.92 -0.83 -14.67
C THR A 247 -12.11 -1.80 -14.76
N SER A 248 -12.48 -2.21 -15.97
CA SER A 248 -13.50 -3.26 -16.09
C SER A 248 -12.92 -4.64 -15.75
N PRO A 249 -13.75 -5.61 -15.27
CA PRO A 249 -13.28 -6.98 -15.03
C PRO A 249 -12.61 -7.62 -16.24
N LEU A 250 -13.14 -7.41 -17.44
CA LEU A 250 -12.57 -7.93 -18.68
C LEU A 250 -11.20 -7.33 -19.03
N GLN A 251 -11.00 -6.05 -18.72
CA GLN A 251 -9.68 -5.39 -18.92
C GLN A 251 -8.67 -5.87 -17.89
N TYR A 252 -9.10 -6.17 -16.67
CA TYR A 252 -8.25 -6.67 -15.60
C TYR A 252 -7.78 -8.10 -15.84
N LEU A 253 -8.61 -8.95 -16.48
CA LEU A 253 -8.30 -10.35 -16.81
C LEU A 253 -7.40 -10.51 -18.05
N LYS A 254 -7.15 -9.48 -18.83
CA LYS A 254 -6.26 -9.47 -20.00
C LYS A 254 -4.83 -9.14 -19.64
#